data_6d63c58145c686405ffa0228da48a7ef
#
_entry.id   6d63c58145c686405ffa0228da48a7ef
#
_cell.length_a   1.000
_cell.length_b   1.000
_cell.length_c   1.000
_cell.angle_alpha   90.00
_cell.angle_beta   90.00
_cell.angle_gamma   90.00
#
_symmetry.space_group_name_H-M   'P 1'
#
loop_
_entity.id
_entity.type
_entity.pdbx_description
1 polymer ?
#
loop_
_entity_poly.entity_id
_entity_poly.type
_entity_poly.pdbx_seq_one_letter_code
_entity_poly.pdbx_strand_id
1 'polypeptide(L)'
;MDSAERTIAIQLEYAKGAVKQATLTAQAYAQVKDVNQLVGLRARIAENALENTMGYSRSLYEVASEAQSELGKLAEQNMSAFQQSVAENVDQAAKSAPAGGDMVAAAFKSSLAATTAAFDTFNKASRNLASYADASVRTQGARSKK
;
A
#
# COMPACT_ATOMS: atom_id res chain seq x y z
N MET A 1 -11.00 0.53 10.03
CA MET A 1 -11.63 0.55 8.69
C MET A 1 -10.84 -0.36 7.80
N ASP A 2 -11.48 -1.33 7.19
CA ASP A 2 -10.83 -2.30 6.31
C ASP A 2 -10.42 -1.59 4.99
N SER A 3 -9.30 -1.99 4.38
CA SER A 3 -8.81 -1.42 3.12
C SER A 3 -9.85 -1.52 1.99
N ALA A 4 -10.69 -2.55 2.04
CA ALA A 4 -11.82 -2.74 1.13
C ALA A 4 -12.87 -1.64 1.30
N GLU A 5 -13.26 -1.30 2.52
CA GLU A 5 -14.22 -0.23 2.81
C GLU A 5 -13.70 1.12 2.35
N ARG A 6 -12.42 1.40 2.58
CA ARG A 6 -11.77 2.65 2.11
C ARG A 6 -11.76 2.74 0.59
N THR A 7 -11.47 1.64 -0.09
CA THR A 7 -11.49 1.60 -1.56
C THR A 7 -12.89 1.88 -2.10
N ILE A 8 -13.93 1.28 -1.52
CA ILE A 8 -15.33 1.53 -1.88
C ILE A 8 -15.70 2.99 -1.62
N ALA A 9 -15.32 3.55 -0.49
CA ALA A 9 -15.57 4.95 -0.15
C ALA A 9 -14.93 5.91 -1.16
N ILE A 10 -13.68 5.68 -1.55
CA ILE A 10 -12.97 6.46 -2.57
C ILE A 10 -13.66 6.38 -3.93
N GLN A 11 -14.08 5.18 -4.34
CA GLN A 11 -14.80 4.98 -5.61
C GLN A 11 -16.16 5.70 -5.60
N LEU A 12 -16.87 5.66 -4.48
CA LEU A 12 -18.15 6.34 -4.33
C LEU A 12 -17.98 7.87 -4.36
N GLU A 13 -16.96 8.38 -3.70
CA GLU A 13 -16.65 9.81 -3.70
C GLU A 13 -16.26 10.29 -5.11
N TYR A 14 -15.44 9.50 -5.81
CA TYR A 14 -15.08 9.78 -7.19
C TYR A 14 -16.33 9.78 -8.11
N ALA A 15 -17.22 8.81 -7.98
CA ALA A 15 -18.44 8.73 -8.75
C ALA A 15 -19.36 9.94 -8.49
N LYS A 16 -19.52 10.34 -7.24
CA LYS A 16 -20.28 11.57 -6.87
C LYS A 16 -19.63 12.82 -7.45
N GLY A 17 -18.31 12.91 -7.39
CA GLY A 17 -17.54 14.00 -7.99
C GLY A 17 -17.73 14.08 -9.50
N ALA A 18 -17.72 12.95 -10.20
CA ALA A 18 -17.94 12.86 -11.64
C ALA A 18 -19.35 13.33 -12.05
N VAL A 19 -20.39 12.93 -11.31
CA VAL A 19 -21.77 13.38 -11.54
C VAL A 19 -21.89 14.90 -11.32
N LYS A 20 -21.32 15.42 -10.23
CA LYS A 20 -21.31 16.85 -9.96
C LYS A 20 -20.58 17.61 -11.06
N GLN A 21 -19.43 17.12 -11.51
CA GLN A 21 -18.66 17.73 -12.58
C GLN A 21 -19.41 17.71 -13.91
N ALA A 22 -20.11 16.62 -14.24
CA ALA A 22 -20.94 16.53 -15.44
C ALA A 22 -22.08 17.56 -15.42
N THR A 23 -22.72 17.75 -14.27
CA THR A 23 -23.77 18.77 -14.10
C THR A 23 -23.22 20.18 -14.29
N LEU A 24 -22.10 20.51 -13.66
CA LEU A 24 -21.44 21.83 -13.80
C LEU A 24 -20.99 22.05 -15.26
N THR A 25 -20.48 21.04 -15.90
CA THR A 25 -20.07 21.08 -17.31
C THR A 25 -21.26 21.37 -18.22
N ALA A 26 -22.38 20.68 -18.02
CA ALA A 26 -23.59 20.90 -18.79
C ALA A 26 -24.14 22.34 -18.60
N GLN A 27 -24.15 22.86 -17.37
CA GLN A 27 -24.53 24.23 -17.09
C GLN A 27 -23.58 25.23 -17.75
N ALA A 28 -22.27 24.98 -17.71
CA ALA A 28 -21.27 25.83 -18.34
C ALA A 28 -21.43 25.85 -19.87
N TYR A 29 -21.72 24.71 -20.50
CA TYR A 29 -22.03 24.67 -21.93
C TYR A 29 -23.27 25.47 -22.30
N ALA A 30 -24.31 25.42 -21.48
CA ALA A 30 -25.55 26.19 -21.70
C ALA A 30 -25.33 27.72 -21.66
N GLN A 31 -24.27 28.18 -21.01
CA GLN A 31 -23.93 29.60 -20.90
C GLN A 31 -22.95 30.11 -21.98
N VAL A 32 -22.39 29.22 -22.79
CA VAL A 32 -21.46 29.57 -23.86
C VAL A 32 -22.18 30.34 -24.97
N LYS A 33 -21.68 31.55 -25.26
CA LYS A 33 -22.24 32.44 -26.28
C LYS A 33 -21.38 32.59 -27.54
N ASP A 34 -20.10 32.21 -27.46
CA ASP A 34 -19.16 32.31 -28.57
C ASP A 34 -18.11 31.18 -28.56
N VAL A 35 -17.39 31.05 -29.67
CA VAL A 35 -16.42 29.97 -29.91
C VAL A 35 -15.21 30.09 -28.96
N ASN A 36 -14.78 31.29 -28.61
CA ASN A 36 -13.63 31.49 -27.71
C ASN A 36 -13.95 30.98 -26.28
N GLN A 37 -15.17 31.25 -25.80
CA GLN A 37 -15.66 30.72 -24.54
C GLN A 37 -15.73 29.19 -24.57
N LEU A 38 -16.12 28.59 -25.68
CA LEU A 38 -16.16 27.15 -25.86
C LEU A 38 -14.77 26.51 -25.76
N VAL A 39 -13.77 27.13 -26.40
CA VAL A 39 -12.38 26.66 -26.34
C VAL A 39 -11.84 26.76 -24.91
N GLY A 40 -12.07 27.87 -24.23
CA GLY A 40 -11.67 28.05 -22.84
C GLY A 40 -12.35 27.05 -21.89
N LEU A 41 -13.64 26.77 -22.11
CA LEU A 41 -14.38 25.79 -21.33
C LEU A 41 -13.83 24.38 -21.50
N ARG A 42 -13.52 23.98 -22.74
CA ARG A 42 -12.89 22.68 -23.05
C ARG A 42 -11.54 22.51 -22.34
N ALA A 43 -10.71 23.54 -22.33
CA ALA A 43 -9.43 23.52 -21.64
C ALA A 43 -9.61 23.29 -20.13
N ARG A 44 -10.54 24.01 -19.50
CA ARG A 44 -10.87 23.82 -18.07
C ARG A 44 -11.43 22.44 -17.75
N ILE A 45 -12.27 21.89 -18.61
CA ILE A 45 -12.80 20.55 -18.43
C ILE A 45 -11.69 19.52 -18.48
N ALA A 46 -10.75 19.64 -19.42
CA ALA A 46 -9.61 18.74 -19.56
C ALA A 46 -8.67 18.85 -18.35
N GLU A 47 -8.40 20.04 -17.86
CA GLU A 47 -7.58 20.28 -16.67
C GLU A 47 -8.23 19.67 -15.42
N ASN A 48 -9.50 19.91 -15.17
CA ASN A 48 -10.25 19.34 -14.05
C ASN A 48 -10.31 17.80 -14.13
N ALA A 49 -10.49 17.24 -15.32
CA ALA A 49 -10.48 15.79 -15.52
C ALA A 49 -9.11 15.18 -15.19
N LEU A 50 -8.04 15.85 -15.56
CA LEU A 50 -6.68 15.42 -15.26
C LEU A 50 -6.40 15.47 -13.73
N GLU A 51 -6.78 16.58 -13.08
CA GLU A 51 -6.62 16.73 -11.62
C GLU A 51 -7.41 15.67 -10.85
N ASN A 52 -8.66 15.44 -11.23
CA ASN A 52 -9.50 14.41 -10.62
C ASN A 52 -8.92 13.00 -10.79
N THR A 53 -8.40 12.69 -11.99
CA THR A 53 -7.76 11.39 -12.26
C THR A 53 -6.48 11.22 -11.46
N MET A 54 -5.66 12.25 -11.34
CA MET A 54 -4.45 12.21 -10.51
C MET A 54 -4.77 12.08 -9.02
N GLY A 55 -5.78 12.80 -8.54
CA GLY A 55 -6.26 12.69 -7.16
C GLY A 55 -6.75 11.29 -6.82
N TYR A 56 -7.56 10.71 -7.70
CA TYR A 56 -8.05 9.34 -7.56
C TYR A 56 -6.92 8.30 -7.56
N SER A 57 -5.98 8.41 -8.50
CA SER A 57 -4.82 7.52 -8.57
C SER A 57 -3.97 7.61 -7.30
N ARG A 58 -3.76 8.81 -6.76
CA ARG A 58 -3.02 9.00 -5.50
C ARG A 58 -3.74 8.34 -4.33
N SER A 59 -5.05 8.54 -4.19
CA SER A 59 -5.85 7.94 -3.12
C SER A 59 -5.83 6.41 -3.18
N LEU A 60 -5.92 5.83 -4.37
CA LEU A 60 -5.81 4.38 -4.55
C LEU A 60 -4.40 3.87 -4.18
N TYR A 61 -3.36 4.61 -4.56
CA TYR A 61 -1.99 4.25 -4.21
C TYR A 61 -1.75 4.29 -2.70
N GLU A 62 -2.28 5.29 -2.01
CA GLU A 62 -2.19 5.39 -0.54
C GLU A 62 -2.85 4.19 0.14
N VAL A 63 -4.07 3.81 -0.28
CA VAL A 63 -4.77 2.64 0.27
C VAL A 63 -4.03 1.35 -0.03
N ALA A 64 -3.50 1.17 -1.24
CA ALA A 64 -2.72 0.00 -1.60
C ALA A 64 -1.42 -0.11 -0.79
N SER A 65 -0.72 1.01 -0.58
CA SER A 65 0.49 1.08 0.22
C SER A 65 0.23 0.77 1.69
N GLU A 66 -0.86 1.29 2.25
CA GLU A 66 -1.28 1.01 3.63
C GLU A 66 -1.66 -0.46 3.82
N ALA A 67 -2.44 -1.03 2.89
CA ALA A 67 -2.79 -2.45 2.91
C ALA A 67 -1.55 -3.35 2.84
N GLN A 68 -0.57 -2.99 2.02
CA GLN A 68 0.70 -3.73 1.94
C GLN A 68 1.51 -3.62 3.24
N SER A 69 1.50 -2.47 3.90
CA SER A 69 2.14 -2.28 5.21
C SER A 69 1.45 -3.11 6.30
N GLU A 70 0.12 -3.16 6.31
CA GLU A 70 -0.64 -3.98 7.25
C GLU A 70 -0.38 -5.48 7.06
N LEU A 71 -0.35 -5.95 5.81
CA LEU A 71 0.01 -7.33 5.49
C LEU A 71 1.43 -7.68 5.96
N GLY A 72 2.38 -6.75 5.80
CA GLY A 72 3.75 -6.90 6.30
C GLY A 72 3.79 -7.07 7.82
N LYS A 73 3.04 -6.25 8.56
CA LYS A 73 2.95 -6.35 10.03
C LYS A 73 2.30 -7.67 10.48
N LEU A 74 1.24 -8.10 9.79
CA LEU A 74 0.59 -9.38 10.07
C LEU A 74 1.54 -10.56 9.83
N ALA A 75 2.31 -10.53 8.74
CA ALA A 75 3.30 -11.53 8.46
C ALA A 75 4.41 -11.58 9.53
N GLU A 76 4.88 -10.41 10.00
CA GLU A 76 5.84 -10.33 11.10
C GLU A 76 5.28 -10.91 12.41
N GLN A 77 4.03 -10.57 12.75
CA GLN A 77 3.35 -11.07 13.95
C GLN A 77 3.17 -12.59 13.88
N ASN A 78 2.72 -13.11 12.75
CA ASN A 78 2.55 -14.55 12.55
C ASN A 78 3.89 -15.29 12.59
N MET A 79 4.94 -14.72 12.02
CA MET A 79 6.29 -15.31 12.08
C MET A 79 6.82 -15.31 13.51
N SER A 80 6.65 -14.22 14.26
CA SER A 80 7.05 -14.15 15.66
C SER A 80 6.31 -15.16 16.53
N ALA A 81 4.99 -15.28 16.38
CA ALA A 81 4.18 -16.27 17.08
C ALA A 81 4.59 -17.71 16.73
N PHE A 82 4.88 -17.98 15.46
CA PHE A 82 5.38 -19.26 15.01
C PHE A 82 6.74 -19.60 15.64
N GLN A 83 7.67 -18.64 15.67
CA GLN A 83 8.98 -18.82 16.30
C GLN A 83 8.89 -19.12 17.78
N GLN A 84 8.01 -18.41 18.52
CA GLN A 84 7.78 -18.66 19.95
C GLN A 84 7.21 -20.07 20.16
N SER A 85 6.21 -20.47 19.40
CA SER A 85 5.60 -21.80 19.48
C SER A 85 6.60 -22.91 19.17
N VAL A 86 7.45 -22.72 18.17
CA VAL A 86 8.50 -23.68 17.84
C VAL A 86 9.57 -23.75 18.92
N ALA A 87 10.02 -22.61 19.47
CA ALA A 87 11.00 -22.55 20.55
C ALA A 87 10.48 -23.28 21.81
N GLU A 88 9.22 -23.06 22.17
CA GLU A 88 8.58 -23.73 23.29
C GLU A 88 8.49 -25.25 23.07
N ASN A 89 8.10 -25.68 21.89
CA ASN A 89 8.04 -27.11 21.53
C ASN A 89 9.43 -27.77 21.54
N VAL A 90 10.46 -27.07 21.07
CA VAL A 90 11.84 -27.57 21.11
C VAL A 90 12.36 -27.65 22.55
N ASP A 91 12.07 -26.68 23.39
CA ASP A 91 12.45 -26.71 24.82
C ASP A 91 11.74 -27.83 25.57
N GLN A 92 10.46 -28.10 25.28
CA GLN A 92 9.73 -29.23 25.83
C GLN A 92 10.30 -30.58 25.34
N ALA A 93 10.61 -30.71 24.06
CA ALA A 93 11.22 -31.87 23.50
C ALA A 93 12.63 -32.15 24.07
N ALA A 94 13.43 -31.11 24.25
CA ALA A 94 14.75 -31.21 24.88
C ALA A 94 14.69 -31.64 26.34
N LYS A 95 13.67 -31.20 27.10
CA LYS A 95 13.43 -31.64 28.49
C LYS A 95 12.95 -33.09 28.59
N SER A 96 12.29 -33.60 27.58
CA SER A 96 11.73 -34.95 27.52
C SER A 96 12.67 -35.97 26.87
N ALA A 97 13.74 -35.52 26.20
CA ALA A 97 14.66 -36.39 25.49
C ALA A 97 15.84 -36.85 26.36
N PRO A 98 16.21 -38.16 26.39
CA PRO A 98 17.44 -38.61 26.97
C PRO A 98 18.66 -38.12 26.17
N ALA A 99 19.86 -38.21 26.73
CA ALA A 99 21.14 -37.69 26.24
C ALA A 99 21.28 -37.56 24.71
N GLY A 100 21.49 -36.31 24.19
CA GLY A 100 21.56 -36.01 22.74
C GLY A 100 20.51 -35.01 22.25
N GLY A 101 19.44 -34.76 23.02
CA GLY A 101 18.39 -33.78 22.71
C GLY A 101 18.89 -32.36 22.64
N ASP A 102 19.91 -32.02 23.41
CA ASP A 102 20.52 -30.67 23.43
C ASP A 102 21.18 -30.33 22.11
N MET A 103 21.85 -31.27 21.42
CA MET A 103 22.45 -31.03 20.11
C MET A 103 21.40 -30.82 19.04
N VAL A 104 20.30 -31.55 19.06
CA VAL A 104 19.19 -31.43 18.12
C VAL A 104 18.48 -30.10 18.35
N ALA A 105 18.23 -29.75 19.60
CA ALA A 105 17.63 -28.46 19.98
C ALA A 105 18.50 -27.27 19.57
N ALA A 106 19.82 -27.32 19.76
CA ALA A 106 20.77 -26.32 19.36
C ALA A 106 20.84 -26.17 17.84
N ALA A 107 20.87 -27.23 17.08
CA ALA A 107 20.84 -27.22 15.61
C ALA A 107 19.55 -26.64 15.08
N PHE A 108 18.42 -26.97 15.68
CA PHE A 108 17.12 -26.43 15.29
C PHE A 108 16.98 -24.93 15.60
N LYS A 109 17.42 -24.48 16.80
CA LYS A 109 17.47 -23.04 17.16
C LYS A 109 18.37 -22.27 16.22
N SER A 110 19.52 -22.81 15.83
CA SER A 110 20.44 -22.20 14.88
C SER A 110 19.83 -22.07 13.47
N SER A 111 19.15 -23.10 13.01
CA SER A 111 18.42 -23.11 11.74
C SER A 111 17.27 -22.09 11.73
N LEU A 112 16.53 -22.00 12.83
CA LEU A 112 15.44 -21.03 13.00
C LEU A 112 15.97 -19.60 13.01
N ALA A 113 17.07 -19.34 13.70
CA ALA A 113 17.74 -18.02 13.73
C ALA A 113 18.22 -17.59 12.34
N ALA A 114 18.78 -18.49 11.55
CA ALA A 114 19.18 -18.25 10.16
C ALA A 114 17.99 -17.90 9.26
N THR A 115 16.87 -18.63 9.41
CA THR A 115 15.62 -18.36 8.67
C THR A 115 15.04 -17.01 9.03
N THR A 116 15.04 -16.66 10.32
CA THR A 116 14.58 -15.35 10.82
C THR A 116 15.44 -14.21 10.27
N ALA A 117 16.76 -14.35 10.30
CA ALA A 117 17.68 -13.34 9.76
C ALA A 117 17.48 -13.14 8.25
N ALA A 118 17.27 -14.21 7.49
CA ALA A 118 16.96 -14.15 6.06
C ALA A 118 15.62 -13.41 5.80
N PHE A 119 14.60 -13.71 6.61
CA PHE A 119 13.29 -13.05 6.50
C PHE A 119 13.35 -11.57 6.86
N ASP A 120 14.06 -11.18 7.91
CA ASP A 120 14.29 -9.80 8.30
C ASP A 120 15.04 -9.01 7.22
N THR A 121 16.03 -9.65 6.60
CA THR A 121 16.80 -9.06 5.50
C THR A 121 15.89 -8.82 4.28
N PHE A 122 15.06 -9.80 3.94
CA PHE A 122 14.08 -9.67 2.86
C PHE A 122 13.06 -8.57 3.14
N ASN A 123 12.56 -8.49 4.37
CA ASN A 123 11.58 -7.48 4.78
C ASN A 123 12.17 -6.07 4.73
N LYS A 124 13.42 -5.89 5.18
CA LYS A 124 14.15 -4.62 5.07
C LYS A 124 14.39 -4.23 3.61
N ALA A 125 14.78 -5.18 2.76
CA ALA A 125 14.96 -4.92 1.34
C ALA A 125 13.65 -4.51 0.66
N SER A 126 12.54 -5.17 0.97
CA SER A 126 11.21 -4.83 0.46
C SER A 126 10.74 -3.44 0.90
N ARG A 127 10.97 -3.07 2.17
CA ARG A 127 10.66 -1.73 2.68
C ARG A 127 11.50 -0.64 2.00
N ASN A 128 12.78 -0.91 1.76
CA ASN A 128 13.66 0.00 1.05
C ASN A 128 13.20 0.20 -0.40
N LEU A 129 12.85 -0.87 -1.10
CA LEU A 129 12.28 -0.79 -2.45
C LEU A 129 10.99 0.03 -2.49
N ALA A 130 10.08 -0.17 -1.53
CA ALA A 130 8.85 0.60 -1.41
C ALA A 130 9.14 2.10 -1.17
N SER A 131 10.12 2.42 -0.32
CA SER A 131 10.51 3.81 -0.06
C SER A 131 11.17 4.48 -1.27
N TYR A 132 11.94 3.75 -2.07
CA TYR A 132 12.49 4.25 -3.33
C TYR A 132 11.41 4.51 -4.37
N ALA A 133 10.41 3.64 -4.48
CA ALA A 133 9.28 3.83 -5.36
C ALA A 133 8.47 5.08 -4.97
N ASP A 134 8.19 5.26 -3.67
CA ASP A 134 7.48 6.44 -3.15
C ASP A 134 8.26 7.75 -3.41
N ALA A 135 9.57 7.74 -3.17
CA ALA A 135 10.43 8.89 -3.45
C ALA A 135 10.47 9.24 -4.95
N SER A 136 10.47 8.25 -5.84
CA SER A 136 10.49 8.48 -7.30
C SER A 136 9.17 9.08 -7.79
N VAL A 137 8.03 8.65 -7.23
CA VAL A 137 6.71 9.20 -7.56
C VAL A 137 6.58 10.66 -7.10
N ARG A 138 7.09 10.97 -5.90
CA ARG A 138 7.08 12.33 -5.36
C ARG A 138 7.96 13.31 -6.17
N THR A 139 9.11 12.85 -6.63
CA THR A 139 10.02 13.67 -7.45
C THR A 139 9.48 13.92 -8.86
N GLN A 140 8.77 12.99 -9.46
CA GLN A 140 8.10 13.19 -10.74
C GLN A 140 6.92 14.17 -10.63
N GLY A 141 6.13 14.10 -9.55
CA GLY A 141 5.05 15.05 -9.30
C GLY A 141 5.53 16.48 -9.07
N ALA A 142 6.74 16.68 -8.54
CA ALA A 142 7.32 17.99 -8.34
C ALA A 142 7.89 18.61 -9.64
N ARG A 143 8.33 17.79 -10.60
CA ARG A 143 8.83 18.26 -11.91
C ARG A 143 7.72 18.68 -12.89
N SER A 144 6.52 18.17 -12.71
CA SER A 144 5.35 18.53 -13.55
C SER A 144 4.75 19.89 -13.20
N LYS A 145 5.19 20.54 -12.12
CA LYS A 145 4.69 21.87 -11.70
C LYS A 145 5.58 23.05 -12.11
N LYS A 146 6.59 22.82 -12.93
CA LYS A 146 7.39 23.88 -13.57
C LYS A 146 7.16 23.87 -15.07
#